data_be2a6087e6021b3f8e8c7b2ef17410d5
#
_entry.id   be2a6087e6021b3f8e8c7b2ef17410d5
#
_cell.length_a   1.000
_cell.length_b   1.000
_cell.length_c   1.000
_cell.angle_alpha   90.00
_cell.angle_beta   90.00
_cell.angle_gamma   90.00
#
_symmetry.space_group_name_H-M   'P 1'
#
loop_
_entity.id
_entity.type
_entity.pdbx_description
1 polymer ?
#
loop_
_entity_poly.entity_id
_entity_poly.type
_entity_poly.pdbx_seq_one_letter_code
_entity_poly.pdbx_strand_id
1 'polypeptide(L)'
;GRSGVGTAARDTEWPLEPSAGLIGSCTTRSYEDNPRVASIARQAAAAGLTAKCELLITPGSEQVRATIESDGLLADLEAIGATVLANACGPCIGQWSRPESVTGQPNTIVNSFNRNFPKRNDGSPKTLSFVTSPDTVLAIALAGRLDFDPTVDTITAPDGTEITLDAPVGEVLPDAGYDPGVDTYTAPPADGSG
;
A
#
# COMPACT_ATOMS: atom_id res chain seq x y z
N GLY A 1 11.42 -16.84 -11.31
CA GLY A 1 11.72 -17.29 -9.95
C GLY A 1 10.63 -16.86 -9.01
N ARG A 2 10.37 -17.62 -7.94
CA ARG A 2 9.37 -17.26 -6.93
C ARG A 2 9.81 -15.94 -6.26
N SER A 3 8.86 -15.10 -5.86
CA SER A 3 9.15 -13.82 -5.21
C SER A 3 10.06 -14.03 -4.00
N GLY A 4 11.09 -13.19 -3.83
CA GLY A 4 12.00 -13.28 -2.68
C GLY A 4 11.28 -13.14 -1.34
N VAL A 5 10.15 -12.41 -1.31
CA VAL A 5 9.27 -12.21 -0.15
C VAL A 5 8.67 -13.55 0.30
N GLY A 6 8.08 -14.31 -0.61
CA GLY A 6 7.48 -15.60 -0.27
C GLY A 6 8.49 -16.65 0.15
N THR A 7 9.69 -16.64 -0.42
CA THR A 7 10.79 -17.52 0.01
C THR A 7 11.20 -17.19 1.43
N ALA A 8 11.43 -15.91 1.74
CA ALA A 8 11.82 -15.48 3.09
C ALA A 8 10.74 -15.81 4.15
N ALA A 9 9.45 -15.65 3.81
CA ALA A 9 8.37 -15.99 4.74
C ALA A 9 8.34 -17.50 5.04
N ARG A 10 8.53 -18.36 4.04
CA ARG A 10 8.59 -19.83 4.24
C ARG A 10 9.80 -20.24 5.08
N ASP A 11 10.97 -19.66 4.80
CA ASP A 11 12.20 -19.98 5.52
C ASP A 11 12.12 -19.61 7.01
N THR A 12 11.25 -18.67 7.36
CA THR A 12 11.03 -18.22 8.74
C THR A 12 9.81 -18.83 9.41
N GLU A 13 9.07 -19.70 8.72
CA GLU A 13 7.81 -20.33 9.19
C GLU A 13 6.72 -19.29 9.57
N TRP A 14 6.77 -18.09 8.99
CA TRP A 14 5.76 -17.05 9.22
C TRP A 14 4.57 -17.23 8.27
N PRO A 15 3.37 -16.75 8.67
CA PRO A 15 2.18 -16.84 7.83
C PRO A 15 2.41 -16.29 6.42
N LEU A 16 2.02 -17.05 5.40
CA LEU A 16 2.09 -16.58 4.01
C LEU A 16 0.94 -15.63 3.67
N GLU A 17 -0.14 -15.66 4.41
CA GLU A 17 -1.28 -14.76 4.26
C GLU A 17 -0.95 -13.43 4.95
N PRO A 18 -0.74 -12.33 4.22
CA PRO A 18 -0.49 -11.05 4.83
C PRO A 18 -1.74 -10.53 5.55
N SER A 19 -1.56 -10.01 6.75
CA SER A 19 -2.63 -9.37 7.51
C SER A 19 -2.90 -7.94 7.04
N ALA A 20 -1.93 -7.30 6.38
CA ALA A 20 -2.09 -6.00 5.74
C ALA A 20 -1.07 -5.75 4.63
N GLY A 21 -1.48 -4.92 3.67
CA GLY A 21 -0.64 -4.26 2.67
C GLY A 21 -0.58 -2.76 2.94
N LEU A 22 0.63 -2.19 2.93
CA LEU A 22 0.84 -0.76 3.21
C LEU A 22 1.56 -0.11 2.03
N ILE A 23 0.91 0.84 1.36
CA ILE A 23 1.48 1.56 0.23
C ILE A 23 1.68 3.02 0.62
N GLY A 24 2.89 3.53 0.42
CA GLY A 24 3.23 4.93 0.63
C GLY A 24 4.36 5.10 1.61
N SER A 25 4.69 6.28 1.83
CA SER A 25 5.48 7.01 2.83
C SER A 25 5.98 8.30 2.18
N CYS A 26 6.41 9.27 2.96
CA CYS A 26 6.89 10.56 2.45
C CYS A 26 8.14 10.46 1.55
N THR A 27 8.92 9.39 1.65
CA THR A 27 10.20 9.23 0.94
C THR A 27 10.16 8.24 -0.22
N THR A 28 9.12 7.42 -0.34
CA THR A 28 9.04 6.33 -1.33
C THR A 28 7.79 6.41 -2.19
N ARG A 29 7.07 7.52 -2.16
CA ARG A 29 5.89 7.71 -2.97
C ARG A 29 5.96 8.99 -3.79
N SER A 30 6.48 8.84 -5.00
CA SER A 30 6.35 9.85 -6.04
C SER A 30 4.95 9.82 -6.67
N TYR A 31 4.59 10.84 -7.43
CA TYR A 31 3.37 10.79 -8.23
C TYR A 31 3.34 9.55 -9.14
N GLU A 32 4.47 9.19 -9.75
CA GLU A 32 4.63 8.05 -10.68
C GLU A 32 4.12 6.71 -10.11
N ASP A 33 4.30 6.47 -8.82
CA ASP A 33 3.85 5.22 -8.20
C ASP A 33 2.32 5.08 -8.18
N ASN A 34 1.60 6.20 -8.11
CA ASN A 34 0.14 6.19 -7.99
C ASN A 34 -0.59 5.74 -9.26
N PRO A 35 -0.28 6.27 -10.47
CA PRO A 35 -0.88 5.78 -11.71
C PRO A 35 -0.58 4.29 -11.95
N ARG A 36 0.62 3.82 -11.60
CA ARG A 36 1.00 2.40 -11.72
C ARG A 36 0.14 1.51 -10.82
N VAL A 37 0.01 1.88 -9.56
CA VAL A 37 -0.84 1.14 -8.61
C VAL A 37 -2.31 1.21 -9.03
N ALA A 38 -2.80 2.38 -9.45
CA ALA A 38 -4.17 2.56 -9.95
C ALA A 38 -4.44 1.74 -11.21
N SER A 39 -3.46 1.57 -12.10
CA SER A 39 -3.63 0.72 -13.28
C SER A 39 -3.89 -0.74 -12.92
N ILE A 40 -3.22 -1.27 -11.89
CA ILE A 40 -3.49 -2.62 -11.36
C ILE A 40 -4.86 -2.65 -10.66
N ALA A 41 -5.20 -1.60 -9.91
CA ALA A 41 -6.50 -1.51 -9.23
C ALA A 41 -7.67 -1.54 -10.23
N ARG A 42 -7.56 -0.83 -11.36
CA ARG A 42 -8.56 -0.88 -12.43
C ARG A 42 -8.71 -2.27 -13.04
N GLN A 43 -7.60 -2.98 -13.29
CA GLN A 43 -7.65 -4.36 -13.78
C GLN A 43 -8.37 -5.27 -12.78
N ALA A 44 -8.02 -5.14 -11.49
CA ALA A 44 -8.63 -5.91 -10.40
C ALA A 44 -10.13 -5.62 -10.28
N ALA A 45 -10.54 -4.34 -10.26
CA ALA A 45 -11.93 -3.92 -10.18
C ALA A 45 -12.76 -4.42 -11.38
N ALA A 46 -12.20 -4.36 -12.60
CA ALA A 46 -12.85 -4.88 -13.80
C ALA A 46 -13.11 -6.39 -13.74
N ALA A 47 -12.27 -7.13 -13.00
CA ALA A 47 -12.42 -8.55 -12.75
C ALA A 47 -13.22 -8.88 -11.47
N GLY A 48 -13.75 -7.86 -10.76
CA GLY A 48 -14.46 -8.04 -9.50
C GLY A 48 -13.56 -8.44 -8.33
N LEU A 49 -12.24 -8.26 -8.43
CA LEU A 49 -11.29 -8.55 -7.37
C LEU A 49 -11.27 -7.41 -6.34
N THR A 50 -11.11 -7.78 -5.09
CA THR A 50 -10.83 -6.85 -3.98
C THR A 50 -9.63 -7.33 -3.17
N ALA A 51 -9.01 -6.44 -2.42
CA ALA A 51 -7.92 -6.80 -1.51
C ALA A 51 -8.39 -7.84 -0.49
N LYS A 52 -7.59 -8.88 -0.30
CA LYS A 52 -7.87 -9.99 0.65
C LYS A 52 -7.31 -9.73 2.04
N CYS A 53 -6.62 -8.62 2.25
CA CYS A 53 -6.16 -8.14 3.54
C CYS A 53 -6.43 -6.64 3.66
N GLU A 54 -6.25 -6.09 4.85
CA GLU A 54 -6.31 -4.64 5.05
C GLU A 54 -5.31 -3.95 4.11
N LEU A 55 -5.78 -3.03 3.27
CA LEU A 55 -4.93 -2.30 2.33
C LEU A 55 -4.98 -0.81 2.67
N LEU A 56 -3.86 -0.30 3.18
CA LEU A 56 -3.73 1.08 3.59
C LEU A 56 -2.81 1.84 2.66
N ILE A 57 -3.24 3.03 2.25
CA ILE A 57 -2.52 3.89 1.33
C ILE A 57 -2.28 5.23 2.00
N THR A 58 -1.00 5.62 2.12
CA THR A 58 -0.62 6.92 2.68
C THR A 58 0.00 7.77 1.57
N PRO A 59 -0.64 8.84 1.11
CA PRO A 59 -0.05 9.79 0.16
C PRO A 59 1.23 10.41 0.72
N GLY A 60 2.15 10.80 -0.18
CA GLY A 60 3.44 11.37 0.23
C GLY A 60 3.36 12.80 0.76
N SER A 61 2.34 13.56 0.34
CA SER A 61 2.06 14.94 0.77
C SER A 61 0.61 15.29 0.46
N GLU A 62 0.13 16.42 0.98
CA GLU A 62 -1.20 16.93 0.63
C GLU A 62 -1.31 17.27 -0.86
N GLN A 63 -0.25 17.83 -1.45
CA GLN A 63 -0.20 18.09 -2.88
C GLN A 63 -0.35 16.82 -3.72
N VAL A 64 0.38 15.74 -3.36
CA VAL A 64 0.23 14.45 -4.03
C VAL A 64 -1.18 13.89 -3.83
N ARG A 65 -1.73 13.96 -2.61
CA ARG A 65 -3.09 13.50 -2.31
C ARG A 65 -4.12 14.19 -3.18
N ALA A 66 -4.09 15.54 -3.21
CA ALA A 66 -5.03 16.33 -4.00
C ALA A 66 -4.88 16.03 -5.50
N THR A 67 -3.66 15.90 -5.99
CA THR A 67 -3.39 15.58 -7.39
C THR A 67 -3.94 14.23 -7.80
N ILE A 68 -3.67 13.16 -7.02
CA ILE A 68 -4.17 11.82 -7.33
C ILE A 68 -5.70 11.71 -7.13
N GLU A 69 -6.30 12.56 -6.31
CA GLU A 69 -7.75 12.68 -6.18
C GLU A 69 -8.35 13.33 -7.43
N SER A 70 -7.82 14.47 -7.86
CA SER A 70 -8.31 15.16 -9.07
C SER A 70 -8.09 14.35 -10.35
N ASP A 71 -7.06 13.49 -10.40
CA ASP A 71 -6.81 12.55 -11.50
C ASP A 71 -7.68 11.27 -11.41
N GLY A 72 -8.52 11.14 -10.39
CA GLY A 72 -9.42 9.99 -10.19
C GLY A 72 -8.74 8.72 -9.69
N LEU A 73 -7.43 8.74 -9.40
CA LEU A 73 -6.66 7.56 -9.01
C LEU A 73 -7.07 7.02 -7.63
N LEU A 74 -7.55 7.88 -6.72
CA LEU A 74 -8.05 7.44 -5.41
C LEU A 74 -9.30 6.57 -5.54
N ALA A 75 -10.23 6.93 -6.43
CA ALA A 75 -11.44 6.17 -6.67
C ALA A 75 -11.13 4.74 -7.16
N ASP A 76 -10.13 4.58 -8.02
CA ASP A 76 -9.67 3.26 -8.48
C ASP A 76 -9.17 2.39 -7.32
N LEU A 77 -8.45 2.99 -6.38
CA LEU A 77 -7.90 2.28 -5.23
C LEU A 77 -8.99 1.93 -4.20
N GLU A 78 -9.92 2.84 -3.94
CA GLU A 78 -11.06 2.60 -3.04
C GLU A 78 -11.99 1.51 -3.60
N ALA A 79 -12.15 1.43 -4.92
CA ALA A 79 -12.98 0.41 -5.58
C ALA A 79 -12.54 -1.03 -5.28
N ILE A 80 -11.26 -1.26 -4.97
CA ILE A 80 -10.73 -2.57 -4.58
C ILE A 80 -10.60 -2.76 -3.07
N GLY A 81 -11.17 -1.84 -2.27
CA GLY A 81 -11.20 -1.93 -0.81
C GLY A 81 -10.00 -1.30 -0.10
N ALA A 82 -9.22 -0.44 -0.77
CA ALA A 82 -8.16 0.30 -0.10
C ALA A 82 -8.73 1.43 0.76
N THR A 83 -8.07 1.68 1.90
CA THR A 83 -8.32 2.84 2.75
C THR A 83 -7.20 3.86 2.58
N VAL A 84 -7.55 5.06 2.16
CA VAL A 84 -6.59 6.15 2.03
C VAL A 84 -6.49 6.88 3.37
N LEU A 85 -5.30 6.90 3.94
CA LEU A 85 -5.02 7.55 5.20
C LEU A 85 -4.65 9.03 5.00
N ALA A 86 -4.80 9.82 6.05
CA ALA A 86 -4.24 11.16 6.08
C ALA A 86 -2.71 11.12 5.88
N ASN A 87 -2.13 12.24 5.44
CA ASN A 87 -0.69 12.39 5.26
C ASN A 87 0.06 12.38 6.60
N ALA A 88 0.17 11.21 7.19
CA ALA A 88 0.81 10.99 8.49
C ALA A 88 1.74 9.79 8.44
N CYS A 89 2.76 9.83 9.28
CA CYS A 89 3.78 8.79 9.35
C CYS A 89 3.33 7.51 10.08
N GLY A 90 2.13 7.45 10.65
CA GLY A 90 1.57 6.37 11.48
C GLY A 90 2.24 4.98 11.32
N PRO A 91 1.85 4.17 10.31
CA PRO A 91 2.44 2.85 10.11
C PRO A 91 3.94 2.86 9.78
N CYS A 92 4.46 4.00 9.30
CA CYS A 92 5.88 4.13 8.92
C CYS A 92 6.82 4.32 10.12
N ILE A 93 6.31 4.74 11.27
CA ILE A 93 7.11 5.09 12.46
C ILE A 93 6.67 4.37 13.75
N GLY A 94 5.91 3.30 13.64
CA GLY A 94 5.47 2.54 14.81
C GLY A 94 4.27 3.12 15.56
N GLN A 95 3.55 4.06 14.97
CA GLN A 95 2.35 4.69 15.52
C GLN A 95 1.07 4.19 14.88
N TRP A 96 1.06 2.92 14.47
CA TRP A 96 -0.10 2.27 13.91
C TRP A 96 -0.73 1.35 14.95
N SER A 97 -1.90 1.74 15.43
CA SER A 97 -2.64 0.92 16.39
C SER A 97 -3.43 -0.16 15.66
N ARG A 98 -3.15 -1.42 16.01
CA ARG A 98 -3.87 -2.60 15.49
C ARG A 98 -4.44 -3.41 16.64
N PRO A 99 -5.52 -4.17 16.43
CA PRO A 99 -6.13 -5.01 17.45
C PRO A 99 -5.12 -6.03 18.03
N GLU A 100 -5.19 -6.28 19.34
CA GLU A 100 -4.39 -7.31 20.04
C GLU A 100 -4.57 -8.69 19.42
N SER A 101 -5.76 -8.99 18.90
CA SER A 101 -6.04 -10.24 18.18
C SER A 101 -5.12 -10.48 16.98
N VAL A 102 -4.59 -9.43 16.39
CA VAL A 102 -3.62 -9.49 15.29
C VAL A 102 -2.19 -9.40 15.80
N THR A 103 -1.88 -8.35 16.59
CA THR A 103 -0.50 -8.06 17.05
C THR A 103 -0.03 -9.01 18.15
N GLY A 104 -0.94 -9.69 18.82
CA GLY A 104 -0.67 -10.70 19.83
C GLY A 104 -0.22 -12.06 19.29
N GLN A 105 -0.28 -12.26 17.97
CA GLN A 105 0.09 -13.50 17.29
C GLN A 105 1.10 -13.24 16.18
N PRO A 106 1.90 -14.26 15.76
CA PRO A 106 2.73 -14.15 14.56
C PRO A 106 1.88 -13.76 13.35
N ASN A 107 2.20 -12.66 12.73
CA ASN A 107 1.53 -12.17 11.53
C ASN A 107 2.52 -11.51 10.57
N THR A 108 2.15 -11.42 9.31
CA THR A 108 2.96 -10.83 8.26
C THR A 108 2.25 -9.62 7.65
N ILE A 109 3.04 -8.65 7.24
CA ILE A 109 2.60 -7.50 6.45
C ILE A 109 3.55 -7.29 5.28
N VAL A 110 3.05 -6.71 4.21
CA VAL A 110 3.86 -6.28 3.08
C VAL A 110 3.73 -4.77 2.90
N ASN A 111 4.83 -4.09 2.63
CA ASN A 111 4.81 -2.63 2.50
C ASN A 111 5.81 -2.11 1.45
N SER A 112 5.63 -0.87 1.04
CA SER A 112 6.52 -0.17 0.12
C SER A 112 7.40 0.88 0.82
N PHE A 113 7.64 0.73 2.12
CA PHE A 113 8.43 1.67 2.89
C PHE A 113 9.94 1.54 2.62
N ASN A 114 10.69 2.55 3.00
CA ASN A 114 12.13 2.62 2.71
C ASN A 114 13.03 1.85 3.68
N ARG A 115 12.49 1.28 4.76
CA ARG A 115 13.25 0.54 5.78
C ARG A 115 12.42 -0.56 6.40
N ASN A 116 13.10 -1.61 6.84
CA ASN A 116 12.52 -2.70 7.60
C ASN A 116 13.39 -3.02 8.83
N PHE A 117 12.78 -2.99 10.00
CA PHE A 117 13.37 -3.44 11.26
C PHE A 117 12.26 -3.87 12.23
N PRO A 118 12.55 -4.73 13.22
CA PRO A 118 11.54 -5.22 14.15
C PRO A 118 10.77 -4.09 14.84
N LYS A 119 9.46 -4.27 15.00
CA LYS A 119 8.53 -3.33 15.66
C LYS A 119 8.29 -2.02 14.90
N ARG A 120 8.81 -1.85 13.68
CA ARG A 120 8.73 -0.56 12.98
C ARG A 120 7.31 -0.08 12.75
N ASN A 121 6.39 -0.97 12.40
CA ASN A 121 5.07 -0.56 11.88
C ASN A 121 4.02 -0.37 12.99
N ASP A 122 3.79 -1.39 13.79
CA ASP A 122 2.76 -1.44 14.84
C ASP A 122 3.31 -1.67 16.25
N GLY A 123 4.63 -1.58 16.42
CA GLY A 123 5.29 -1.79 17.70
C GLY A 123 5.40 -3.25 18.14
N SER A 124 4.75 -4.20 17.46
CA SER A 124 4.76 -5.61 17.84
C SER A 124 6.00 -6.34 17.31
N PRO A 125 6.68 -7.13 18.16
CA PRO A 125 7.75 -8.02 17.70
C PRO A 125 7.21 -9.23 16.93
N LYS A 126 5.90 -9.47 16.96
CA LYS A 126 5.23 -10.58 16.30
C LYS A 126 4.72 -10.22 14.91
N THR A 127 4.94 -8.99 14.46
CA THR A 127 4.64 -8.55 13.09
C THR A 127 5.91 -8.58 12.26
N LEU A 128 5.97 -9.50 11.31
CA LEU A 128 7.05 -9.58 10.34
C LEU A 128 6.69 -8.78 9.09
N SER A 129 7.51 -7.79 8.77
CA SER A 129 7.28 -6.88 7.67
C SER A 129 8.19 -7.23 6.48
N PHE A 130 7.61 -7.25 5.28
CA PHE A 130 8.33 -7.42 4.02
C PHE A 130 8.24 -6.13 3.20
N VAL A 131 9.36 -5.74 2.58
CA VAL A 131 9.43 -4.51 1.76
C VAL A 131 9.55 -4.89 0.29
N THR A 132 8.72 -4.27 -0.54
CA THR A 132 8.74 -4.42 -2.00
C THR A 132 8.20 -3.15 -2.68
N SER A 133 8.06 -3.13 -4.01
CA SER A 133 7.48 -2.00 -4.75
C SER A 133 5.99 -1.84 -4.48
N PRO A 134 5.42 -0.62 -4.62
CA PRO A 134 3.99 -0.36 -4.41
C PRO A 134 3.07 -1.27 -5.22
N ASP A 135 3.36 -1.47 -6.49
CA ASP A 135 2.64 -2.35 -7.41
C ASP A 135 2.68 -3.82 -6.95
N THR A 136 3.82 -4.30 -6.46
CA THR A 136 3.94 -5.66 -5.91
C THR A 136 3.18 -5.80 -4.58
N VAL A 137 3.17 -4.76 -3.72
CA VAL A 137 2.33 -4.75 -2.50
C VAL A 137 0.86 -4.94 -2.86
N LEU A 138 0.37 -4.19 -3.87
CA LEU A 138 -1.01 -4.31 -4.31
C LEU A 138 -1.31 -5.70 -4.87
N ALA A 139 -0.44 -6.24 -5.74
CA ALA A 139 -0.62 -7.56 -6.33
C ALA A 139 -0.68 -8.65 -5.24
N ILE A 140 0.19 -8.59 -4.23
CA ILE A 140 0.18 -9.49 -3.07
C ILE A 140 -1.12 -9.34 -2.25
N ALA A 141 -1.57 -8.09 -2.02
CA ALA A 141 -2.82 -7.85 -1.28
C ALA A 141 -4.05 -8.41 -2.01
N LEU A 142 -4.11 -8.30 -3.34
CA LEU A 142 -5.17 -8.88 -4.17
C LEU A 142 -5.12 -10.42 -4.18
N ALA A 143 -3.93 -11.01 -4.27
CA ALA A 143 -3.74 -12.45 -4.23
C ALA A 143 -3.97 -13.04 -2.83
N GLY A 144 -3.71 -12.26 -1.76
CA GLY A 144 -3.82 -12.70 -0.37
C GLY A 144 -2.69 -13.63 0.07
N ARG A 145 -1.56 -13.65 -0.62
CA ARG A 145 -0.42 -14.51 -0.29
C ARG A 145 0.92 -13.88 -0.69
N LEU A 146 1.90 -13.96 0.21
CA LEU A 146 3.24 -13.38 0.05
C LEU A 146 4.08 -14.07 -1.05
N ASP A 147 3.76 -15.29 -1.41
CA ASP A 147 4.48 -16.07 -2.42
C ASP A 147 3.91 -15.89 -3.83
N PHE A 148 3.00 -14.95 -4.01
CA PHE A 148 2.46 -14.58 -5.30
C PHE A 148 3.50 -13.87 -6.16
N ASP A 149 3.66 -14.35 -7.39
CA ASP A 149 4.50 -13.72 -8.41
C ASP A 149 3.60 -13.15 -9.52
N PRO A 150 3.41 -11.81 -9.56
CA PRO A 150 2.47 -11.21 -10.52
C PRO A 150 2.87 -11.40 -11.99
N THR A 151 4.08 -11.88 -12.27
CA THR A 151 4.56 -12.09 -13.64
C THR A 151 4.18 -13.45 -14.20
N VAL A 152 3.76 -14.40 -13.36
CA VAL A 152 3.51 -15.79 -13.76
C VAL A 152 2.28 -16.43 -13.11
N ASP A 153 1.88 -15.95 -11.92
CA ASP A 153 0.75 -16.50 -11.18
C ASP A 153 -0.56 -15.82 -11.61
N THR A 154 -1.67 -16.52 -11.39
CA THR A 154 -3.03 -16.00 -11.59
C THR A 154 -3.75 -15.77 -10.26
N ILE A 155 -4.78 -14.93 -10.28
CA ILE A 155 -5.71 -14.71 -9.17
C ILE A 155 -7.08 -15.19 -9.62
N THR A 156 -7.72 -16.06 -8.84
CA THR A 156 -9.09 -16.51 -9.12
C THR A 156 -10.08 -15.40 -8.74
N ALA A 157 -10.83 -14.93 -9.73
CA ALA A 157 -11.91 -13.97 -9.58
C ALA A 157 -13.16 -14.61 -8.92
N PRO A 158 -14.11 -13.81 -8.40
CA PRO A 158 -15.32 -14.34 -7.76
C PRO A 158 -16.19 -15.22 -8.67
N ASP A 159 -16.12 -15.04 -9.98
CA ASP A 159 -16.83 -15.85 -10.98
C ASP A 159 -16.09 -17.15 -11.35
N GLY A 160 -14.91 -17.39 -10.77
CA GLY A 160 -14.04 -18.53 -11.03
C GLY A 160 -13.04 -18.33 -12.18
N THR A 161 -13.02 -17.17 -12.81
CA THR A 161 -12.06 -16.86 -13.88
C THR A 161 -10.65 -16.65 -13.30
N GLU A 162 -9.65 -17.20 -13.98
CA GLU A 162 -8.23 -16.97 -13.65
C GLU A 162 -7.74 -15.68 -14.32
N ILE A 163 -7.33 -14.72 -13.50
CA ILE A 163 -6.88 -13.39 -13.93
C ILE A 163 -5.36 -13.31 -13.83
N THR A 164 -4.71 -12.92 -14.92
CA THR A 164 -3.32 -12.49 -14.93
C THR A 164 -3.28 -10.97 -14.88
N LEU A 165 -2.49 -10.40 -13.97
CA LEU A 165 -2.28 -8.96 -13.91
C LEU A 165 -1.28 -8.55 -15.00
N ASP A 166 -1.68 -7.62 -15.86
CA ASP A 166 -0.77 -7.00 -16.81
C ASP A 166 0.24 -6.09 -16.09
N ALA A 167 1.38 -5.87 -16.72
CA ALA A 167 2.39 -4.96 -16.19
C ALA A 167 1.79 -3.57 -15.92
N PRO A 168 2.07 -2.97 -14.75
CA PRO A 168 1.51 -1.66 -14.41
C PRO A 168 2.00 -0.58 -15.37
N VAL A 169 1.09 0.27 -15.81
CA VAL A 169 1.37 1.46 -16.60
C VAL A 169 1.01 2.71 -15.79
N GLY A 170 1.74 3.80 -16.01
CA GLY A 170 1.48 5.05 -15.31
C GLY A 170 2.32 6.19 -15.86
N GLU A 171 1.82 7.38 -15.66
CA GLU A 171 2.49 8.62 -16.07
C GLU A 171 3.54 9.02 -15.02
N VAL A 172 4.63 9.60 -15.48
CA VAL A 172 5.72 10.08 -14.59
C VAL A 172 5.31 11.39 -13.92
N LEU A 173 4.54 12.23 -14.62
CA LEU A 173 4.05 13.52 -14.15
C LEU A 173 2.56 13.65 -14.43
N PRO A 174 1.81 14.41 -13.62
CA PRO A 174 0.40 14.67 -13.89
C PRO A 174 0.23 15.58 -15.12
N ASP A 175 -0.65 15.19 -16.04
CA ASP A 175 -0.91 15.91 -17.30
C ASP A 175 -1.36 17.36 -17.06
N ALA A 176 -2.19 17.59 -16.06
CA ALA A 176 -2.71 18.91 -15.66
C ALA A 176 -1.79 19.68 -14.71
N GLY A 177 -0.63 19.10 -14.35
CA GLY A 177 0.23 19.61 -13.28
C GLY A 177 -0.25 19.23 -11.88
N TYR A 178 0.51 19.62 -10.87
CA TYR A 178 0.20 19.31 -9.47
C TYR A 178 -0.91 20.21 -8.93
N ASP A 179 -1.91 19.62 -8.30
CA ASP A 179 -2.91 20.34 -7.51
C ASP A 179 -2.25 20.81 -6.20
N PRO A 180 -2.34 22.10 -5.83
CA PRO A 180 -1.74 22.60 -4.59
C PRO A 180 -2.34 21.98 -3.33
N GLY A 181 -3.55 21.42 -3.40
CA GLY A 181 -4.27 20.92 -2.25
C GLY A 181 -4.79 22.02 -1.32
N VAL A 182 -5.19 21.62 -0.12
CA VAL A 182 -5.65 22.55 0.91
C VAL A 182 -4.45 23.09 1.69
N ASP A 183 -4.34 24.41 1.77
CA ASP A 183 -3.36 25.05 2.66
C ASP A 183 -3.78 24.87 4.11
N THR A 184 -3.08 24.00 4.83
CA THR A 184 -3.28 23.73 6.25
C THR A 184 -2.26 24.46 7.15
N TYR A 185 -1.45 25.34 6.57
CA TYR A 185 -0.46 26.08 7.33
C TYR A 185 -1.13 27.04 8.30
N THR A 186 -0.83 26.89 9.58
CA THR A 186 -1.20 27.85 10.63
C THR A 186 0.06 28.57 11.06
N ALA A 187 0.14 29.86 10.81
CA ALA A 187 1.27 30.67 11.24
C ALA A 187 1.36 30.68 12.79
N PRO A 188 2.57 30.58 13.36
CA PRO A 188 2.74 30.75 14.78
C PRO A 188 2.29 32.18 15.20
N PRO A 189 1.84 32.37 16.44
CA PRO A 189 1.50 33.70 16.96
C PRO A 189 2.65 34.69 16.77
N ALA A 190 2.34 35.89 16.34
CA ALA A 190 3.34 36.93 16.07
C ALA A 190 4.13 37.34 17.30
N ASP A 191 3.58 37.12 18.51
CA ASP A 191 4.19 37.39 19.82
C ASP A 191 5.06 36.24 20.36
N GLY A 192 5.16 35.12 19.59
CA GLY A 192 5.96 33.97 19.99
C GLY A 192 5.35 33.13 21.14
N SER A 193 4.09 33.33 21.49
CA SER A 193 3.37 32.50 22.45
C SER A 193 2.96 31.19 21.77
N GLY A 194 3.45 30.04 22.24
CA GLY A 194 3.14 28.70 21.73
C GLY A 194 3.18 27.69 22.86
#